data_8a8719bd29288eca83f0737797851ade
#
_entry.id   8a8719bd29288eca83f0737797851ade
#
_cell.length_a   1.000
_cell.length_b   1.000
_cell.length_c   1.000
_cell.angle_alpha   90.00
_cell.angle_beta   90.00
_cell.angle_gamma   90.00
#
_symmetry.space_group_name_H-M   'P 1'
#
loop_
_entity.id
_entity.type
_entity.pdbx_description
1 polymer ?
#
loop_
_entity_poly.entity_id
_entity_poly.type
_entity_poly.pdbx_seq_one_letter_code
_entity_poly.pdbx_strand_id
1 'polypeptide(L)'
;MTQIRVFQFALIIGLLSASCSPSENILPASALYPFGRVLVNDAGHIELISSASHLGFTFKGTECQVSAYITDADGHNYLQYELDGVYQKRVRITGKDNQPVVIKATGNGTHTLWIFKATEAHSGPIYIEKVTGRELKAIERPKVPLIEFIGNSITCGAAADPSEVSCGKGVYHDQHNAYAAYGPRVARALKTNFILSSVSGIGIYRNWNSDGPTMPQVYDKADFFAEGSRLWNFETYTPDIVSIALGTNDFSNGDGIRPRSPFDSAIFVSTYINFVQHVKSKYPKAQIALLSSPMIQGDRRILLQNCLTRVKQHINNLHPEDRQVATFFFKPMEAQGCTGHPNVEDHAALAEEAALFFEGLLKQNR
;
A
#
# COMPACT_ATOMS: atom_id res chain seq x y z
N MET A 1 -64.06 -13.66 -72.50
CA MET A 1 -63.51 -14.39 -71.36
C MET A 1 -62.26 -13.70 -70.95
N THR A 2 -62.33 -12.83 -69.95
CA THR A 2 -61.26 -11.98 -69.51
C THR A 2 -60.71 -12.54 -68.18
N GLN A 3 -59.48 -12.98 -68.16
CA GLN A 3 -58.84 -13.51 -66.94
C GLN A 3 -58.24 -12.32 -66.14
N ILE A 4 -58.67 -12.16 -64.89
CA ILE A 4 -58.13 -11.22 -63.93
C ILE A 4 -56.98 -11.92 -63.17
N ARG A 5 -55.73 -11.39 -63.32
CA ARG A 5 -54.60 -11.84 -62.56
C ARG A 5 -54.53 -11.00 -61.21
N VAL A 6 -54.70 -11.73 -60.12
CA VAL A 6 -54.48 -11.14 -58.74
C VAL A 6 -53.00 -11.19 -58.43
N PHE A 7 -52.35 -10.01 -58.21
CA PHE A 7 -51.03 -9.90 -57.68
C PHE A 7 -51.08 -9.87 -56.16
N GLN A 8 -50.55 -10.89 -55.47
CA GLN A 8 -50.32 -10.86 -54.02
C GLN A 8 -49.03 -10.11 -53.76
N PHE A 9 -49.13 -8.98 -53.08
CA PHE A 9 -47.97 -8.26 -52.49
C PHE A 9 -47.68 -8.88 -51.12
N ALA A 10 -46.52 -9.59 -50.99
CA ALA A 10 -46.02 -10.04 -49.70
C ALA A 10 -45.27 -8.86 -49.03
N LEU A 11 -45.82 -8.35 -47.93
CA LEU A 11 -45.22 -7.31 -47.12
C LEU A 11 -44.19 -7.96 -46.18
N ILE A 12 -42.89 -7.84 -46.49
CA ILE A 12 -41.80 -8.27 -45.62
C ILE A 12 -41.61 -7.18 -44.55
N ILE A 13 -42.12 -7.42 -43.35
CA ILE A 13 -41.82 -6.59 -42.16
C ILE A 13 -40.44 -7.01 -41.65
N GLY A 14 -39.42 -6.24 -42.00
CA GLY A 14 -38.10 -6.37 -41.41
C GLY A 14 -38.10 -5.93 -39.98
N LEU A 15 -38.01 -6.85 -39.02
CA LEU A 15 -37.73 -6.56 -37.61
C LEU A 15 -36.29 -6.02 -37.49
N LEU A 16 -36.14 -4.70 -37.48
CA LEU A 16 -34.92 -4.04 -37.02
C LEU A 16 -34.80 -4.30 -35.52
N SER A 17 -34.08 -5.33 -35.10
CA SER A 17 -33.59 -5.50 -33.74
C SER A 17 -32.57 -4.39 -33.50
N ALA A 18 -32.99 -3.29 -32.91
CA ALA A 18 -32.08 -2.30 -32.33
C ALA A 18 -31.29 -3.00 -31.23
N SER A 19 -30.06 -3.43 -31.56
CA SER A 19 -29.09 -3.84 -30.55
C SER A 19 -28.73 -2.61 -29.72
N CYS A 20 -29.41 -2.42 -28.60
CA CYS A 20 -29.05 -1.40 -27.62
C CYS A 20 -27.75 -1.88 -26.98
N SER A 21 -26.61 -1.45 -27.53
CA SER A 21 -25.33 -1.60 -26.85
C SER A 21 -25.45 -0.84 -25.52
N PRO A 22 -25.29 -1.50 -24.38
CA PRO A 22 -25.38 -0.80 -23.10
C PRO A 22 -24.31 0.29 -23.06
N SER A 23 -24.73 1.52 -22.72
CA SER A 23 -23.84 2.67 -22.62
C SER A 23 -22.75 2.40 -21.60
N GLU A 24 -21.51 2.68 -21.97
CA GLU A 24 -20.41 2.73 -21.01
C GLU A 24 -20.66 3.88 -20.02
N ASN A 25 -20.43 3.60 -18.74
CA ASN A 25 -20.52 4.59 -17.69
C ASN A 25 -19.12 5.06 -17.32
N ILE A 26 -19.01 6.30 -16.84
CA ILE A 26 -17.78 6.87 -16.30
C ILE A 26 -17.97 7.03 -14.79
N LEU A 27 -17.01 6.53 -14.02
CA LEU A 27 -16.89 6.76 -12.59
C LEU A 27 -15.68 7.68 -12.37
N PRO A 28 -15.89 8.98 -12.09
CA PRO A 28 -14.80 9.93 -11.89
C PRO A 28 -14.05 9.62 -10.59
N ALA A 29 -12.81 10.07 -10.49
CA ALA A 29 -11.99 9.88 -9.28
C ALA A 29 -12.70 10.37 -8.01
N SER A 30 -13.44 11.49 -8.09
CA SER A 30 -14.19 12.07 -6.96
C SER A 30 -15.30 11.17 -6.40
N ALA A 31 -15.73 10.15 -7.15
CA ALA A 31 -16.73 9.17 -6.71
C ALA A 31 -16.12 7.90 -6.13
N LEU A 32 -14.79 7.78 -6.09
CA LEU A 32 -14.07 6.62 -5.55
C LEU A 32 -13.68 6.84 -4.08
N TYR A 33 -13.49 5.76 -3.33
CA TYR A 33 -13.13 5.77 -1.91
C TYR A 33 -11.73 5.19 -1.71
N PRO A 34 -10.67 6.00 -1.90
CA PRO A 34 -9.31 5.49 -1.76
C PRO A 34 -8.93 5.23 -0.30
N PHE A 35 -7.95 4.32 -0.11
CA PHE A 35 -7.28 4.03 1.14
C PHE A 35 -5.78 4.30 1.02
N GLY A 36 -5.12 4.59 2.16
CA GLY A 36 -3.70 4.88 2.23
C GLY A 36 -3.43 6.38 2.29
N ARG A 37 -2.16 6.77 2.23
CA ARG A 37 -1.82 8.18 2.08
C ARG A 37 -2.07 8.57 0.63
N VAL A 38 -3.19 9.23 0.44
CA VAL A 38 -3.70 9.68 -0.85
C VAL A 38 -4.11 11.14 -0.72
N LEU A 39 -3.97 11.88 -1.81
CA LEU A 39 -4.45 13.25 -1.91
C LEU A 39 -5.33 13.38 -3.16
N VAL A 40 -5.93 14.52 -3.33
CA VAL A 40 -6.65 14.89 -4.55
C VAL A 40 -6.00 16.14 -5.09
N ASN A 41 -5.63 16.14 -6.37
CA ASN A 41 -5.03 17.31 -7.02
C ASN A 41 -6.09 18.33 -7.47
N ASP A 42 -5.65 19.47 -7.99
CA ASP A 42 -6.54 20.56 -8.44
C ASP A 42 -7.48 20.15 -9.58
N ALA A 43 -7.13 19.11 -10.35
CA ALA A 43 -7.99 18.54 -11.38
C ALA A 43 -9.05 17.56 -10.83
N GLY A 44 -9.03 17.28 -9.53
CA GLY A 44 -9.92 16.31 -8.88
C GLY A 44 -9.49 14.85 -9.05
N HIS A 45 -8.25 14.59 -9.49
CA HIS A 45 -7.72 13.25 -9.64
C HIS A 45 -7.14 12.74 -8.32
N ILE A 46 -7.32 11.44 -8.02
CA ILE A 46 -6.73 10.80 -6.84
C ILE A 46 -5.23 10.61 -7.07
N GLU A 47 -4.42 11.06 -6.13
CA GLU A 47 -2.99 10.80 -6.05
C GLU A 47 -2.74 9.61 -5.11
N LEU A 48 -2.43 8.44 -5.65
CA LEU A 48 -1.96 7.28 -4.88
C LEU A 48 -0.49 7.50 -4.53
N ILE A 49 -0.18 7.78 -3.26
CA ILE A 49 1.16 8.18 -2.80
C ILE A 49 1.90 7.04 -2.13
N SER A 50 1.39 6.53 -1.00
CA SER A 50 2.09 5.50 -0.23
C SER A 50 2.00 4.11 -0.86
N SER A 51 2.91 3.23 -0.45
CA SER A 51 2.88 1.81 -0.82
C SER A 51 1.50 1.22 -0.53
N ALA A 52 1.01 0.39 -1.44
CA ALA A 52 -0.30 -0.26 -1.36
C ALA A 52 -1.48 0.69 -1.09
N SER A 53 -1.34 2.01 -1.35
CA SER A 53 -2.52 2.88 -1.44
C SER A 53 -3.43 2.35 -2.55
N HIS A 54 -4.75 2.27 -2.27
CA HIS A 54 -5.65 1.47 -3.10
C HIS A 54 -7.08 2.03 -3.14
N LEU A 55 -7.83 1.56 -4.11
CA LEU A 55 -9.27 1.82 -4.26
C LEU A 55 -9.94 0.61 -4.93
N GLY A 56 -11.26 0.49 -4.73
CA GLY A 56 -12.03 -0.60 -5.30
C GLY A 56 -13.32 -0.14 -5.96
N PHE A 57 -13.75 -0.89 -6.96
CA PHE A 57 -15.06 -0.73 -7.62
C PHE A 57 -15.52 -2.05 -8.23
N THR A 58 -16.81 -2.11 -8.56
CA THR A 58 -17.38 -3.20 -9.36
C THR A 58 -17.67 -2.71 -10.77
N PHE A 59 -17.61 -3.63 -11.73
CA PHE A 59 -18.03 -3.42 -13.11
C PHE A 59 -18.72 -4.68 -13.66
N LYS A 60 -19.50 -4.56 -14.72
CA LYS A 60 -20.16 -5.68 -15.35
C LYS A 60 -19.64 -5.91 -16.77
N GLY A 61 -19.44 -7.17 -17.14
CA GLY A 61 -18.98 -7.57 -18.48
C GLY A 61 -17.52 -7.98 -18.50
N THR A 62 -16.96 -8.11 -19.69
CA THR A 62 -15.65 -8.72 -19.91
C THR A 62 -14.47 -7.78 -19.73
N GLU A 63 -14.71 -6.46 -19.59
CA GLU A 63 -13.61 -5.48 -19.41
C GLU A 63 -14.08 -4.17 -18.77
N CYS A 64 -13.12 -3.47 -18.17
CA CYS A 64 -13.20 -2.07 -17.79
C CYS A 64 -11.86 -1.40 -18.07
N GLN A 65 -11.83 -0.06 -18.00
CA GLN A 65 -10.64 0.73 -18.24
C GLN A 65 -10.38 1.68 -17.06
N VAL A 66 -9.12 1.81 -16.68
CA VAL A 66 -8.66 2.73 -15.62
C VAL A 66 -7.75 3.76 -16.25
N SER A 67 -8.18 5.03 -16.29
CA SER A 67 -7.34 6.15 -16.71
C SER A 67 -6.39 6.50 -15.56
N ALA A 68 -5.13 6.12 -15.71
CA ALA A 68 -4.07 6.37 -14.74
C ALA A 68 -2.85 6.97 -15.44
N TYR A 69 -2.14 7.88 -14.75
CA TYR A 69 -0.94 8.51 -15.29
C TYR A 69 0.07 8.88 -14.19
N ILE A 70 1.27 9.22 -14.60
CA ILE A 70 2.31 9.83 -13.78
C ILE A 70 2.76 11.17 -14.43
N THR A 71 3.35 12.07 -13.64
CA THR A 71 3.77 13.39 -14.13
C THR A 71 5.22 13.41 -14.65
N ASP A 72 6.05 12.43 -14.23
CA ASP A 72 7.41 12.29 -14.76
C ASP A 72 7.35 11.71 -16.18
N ALA A 73 7.62 12.56 -17.19
CA ALA A 73 7.53 12.20 -18.60
C ALA A 73 8.50 11.07 -19.02
N ASP A 74 9.65 10.97 -18.39
CA ASP A 74 10.67 9.95 -18.69
C ASP A 74 10.64 8.76 -17.71
N GLY A 75 9.85 8.88 -16.65
CA GLY A 75 9.71 7.90 -15.59
C GLY A 75 8.66 6.84 -15.87
N HIS A 76 8.55 5.95 -14.89
CA HIS A 76 7.49 4.95 -14.83
C HIS A 76 7.17 4.58 -13.38
N ASN A 77 6.02 3.96 -13.19
CA ASN A 77 5.57 3.45 -11.91
C ASN A 77 4.69 2.21 -12.13
N TYR A 78 4.23 1.55 -11.06
CA TYR A 78 3.45 0.33 -11.18
C TYR A 78 2.16 0.40 -10.36
N LEU A 79 1.04 0.15 -11.05
CA LEU A 79 -0.19 -0.34 -10.43
C LEU A 79 -0.14 -1.86 -10.36
N GLN A 80 -0.91 -2.42 -9.44
CA GLN A 80 -1.17 -3.85 -9.34
C GLN A 80 -2.64 -4.04 -8.99
N TYR A 81 -3.21 -5.18 -9.30
CA TYR A 81 -4.64 -5.35 -9.09
C TYR A 81 -5.05 -6.77 -8.70
N GLU A 82 -6.15 -6.81 -7.96
CA GLU A 82 -6.88 -8.02 -7.60
C GLU A 82 -8.23 -7.98 -8.29
N LEU A 83 -8.56 -9.05 -9.01
CA LEU A 83 -9.85 -9.24 -9.67
C LEU A 83 -10.56 -10.43 -9.05
N ASP A 84 -11.77 -10.22 -8.55
CA ASP A 84 -12.62 -11.22 -7.90
C ASP A 84 -11.89 -11.98 -6.75
N GLY A 85 -11.11 -11.25 -5.97
CA GLY A 85 -10.34 -11.79 -4.83
C GLY A 85 -9.03 -12.49 -5.23
N VAL A 86 -8.64 -12.46 -6.50
CA VAL A 86 -7.42 -13.09 -6.99
C VAL A 86 -6.44 -12.04 -7.49
N TYR A 87 -5.24 -12.00 -6.89
CA TYR A 87 -4.14 -11.17 -7.39
C TYR A 87 -3.80 -11.54 -8.83
N GLN A 88 -3.62 -10.55 -9.68
CA GLN A 88 -3.34 -10.76 -11.10
C GLN A 88 -1.88 -10.48 -11.44
N LYS A 89 -1.50 -9.22 -11.47
CA LYS A 89 -0.17 -8.77 -11.90
C LYS A 89 0.06 -7.32 -11.57
N ARG A 90 1.29 -6.87 -11.80
CA ARG A 90 1.64 -5.45 -11.90
C ARG A 90 1.36 -4.94 -13.32
N VAL A 91 1.07 -3.65 -13.42
CA VAL A 91 0.89 -2.94 -14.70
C VAL A 91 1.78 -1.71 -14.67
N ARG A 92 2.69 -1.63 -15.61
CA ARG A 92 3.60 -0.48 -15.75
C ARG A 92 2.86 0.72 -16.32
N ILE A 93 2.96 1.85 -15.64
CA ILE A 93 2.47 3.17 -16.06
C ILE A 93 3.68 3.99 -16.45
N THR A 94 3.70 4.54 -17.66
CA THR A 94 4.80 5.39 -18.15
C THR A 94 4.32 6.81 -18.38
N GLY A 95 5.21 7.80 -18.21
CA GLY A 95 4.84 9.20 -18.40
C GLY A 95 4.53 9.59 -19.84
N LYS A 96 4.99 8.78 -20.79
CA LYS A 96 4.75 8.99 -22.25
C LYS A 96 3.49 8.33 -22.77
N ASP A 97 2.95 7.35 -22.04
CA ASP A 97 1.80 6.58 -22.49
C ASP A 97 0.59 6.92 -21.60
N ASN A 98 -0.34 7.67 -22.15
CA ASN A 98 -1.59 8.05 -21.48
C ASN A 98 -2.76 7.12 -21.84
N GLN A 99 -2.49 5.92 -22.38
CA GLN A 99 -3.55 4.96 -22.68
C GLN A 99 -4.12 4.38 -21.37
N PRO A 100 -5.46 4.25 -21.30
CA PRO A 100 -6.08 3.61 -20.14
C PRO A 100 -5.59 2.17 -19.94
N VAL A 101 -5.42 1.78 -18.68
CA VAL A 101 -5.16 0.38 -18.33
C VAL A 101 -6.43 -0.43 -18.55
N VAL A 102 -6.39 -1.35 -19.51
CA VAL A 102 -7.51 -2.25 -19.81
C VAL A 102 -7.43 -3.47 -18.91
N ILE A 103 -8.45 -3.67 -18.09
CA ILE A 103 -8.62 -4.84 -17.22
C ILE A 103 -9.63 -5.78 -17.88
N LYS A 104 -9.21 -7.01 -18.15
CA LYS A 104 -10.05 -8.04 -18.74
C LYS A 104 -10.52 -9.03 -17.67
N ALA A 105 -11.81 -9.38 -17.72
CA ALA A 105 -12.44 -10.37 -16.85
C ALA A 105 -13.04 -11.52 -17.67
N THR A 106 -13.24 -12.66 -17.03
CA THR A 106 -13.87 -13.82 -17.66
C THR A 106 -15.38 -13.80 -17.42
N GLY A 107 -16.16 -13.77 -18.50
CA GLY A 107 -17.63 -13.77 -18.42
C GLY A 107 -18.25 -12.38 -18.38
N ASN A 108 -19.59 -12.35 -18.45
CA ASN A 108 -20.39 -11.12 -18.54
C ASN A 108 -21.03 -10.71 -17.18
N GLY A 109 -20.57 -11.32 -16.09
CA GLY A 109 -21.07 -11.07 -14.74
C GLY A 109 -20.63 -9.71 -14.17
N THR A 110 -20.94 -9.51 -12.90
CA THR A 110 -20.37 -8.41 -12.11
C THR A 110 -19.07 -8.87 -11.50
N HIS A 111 -18.02 -8.08 -11.69
CA HIS A 111 -16.67 -8.32 -11.19
C HIS A 111 -16.29 -7.29 -10.15
N THR A 112 -15.46 -7.68 -9.19
CA THR A 112 -14.88 -6.80 -8.17
C THR A 112 -13.42 -6.56 -8.49
N LEU A 113 -13.03 -5.31 -8.62
CA LEU A 113 -11.65 -4.91 -8.87
C LEU A 113 -11.12 -4.05 -7.72
N TRP A 114 -9.95 -4.42 -7.21
CA TRP A 114 -9.12 -3.61 -6.34
C TRP A 114 -7.83 -3.25 -7.03
N ILE A 115 -7.46 -1.97 -7.02
CA ILE A 115 -6.23 -1.44 -7.61
C ILE A 115 -5.36 -0.91 -6.50
N PHE A 116 -4.06 -1.22 -6.55
CA PHE A 116 -3.06 -0.81 -5.56
C PHE A 116 -1.87 -0.15 -6.25
N LYS A 117 -1.24 0.82 -5.59
CA LYS A 117 0.09 1.28 -5.98
C LYS A 117 1.12 0.23 -5.53
N ALA A 118 1.91 -0.31 -6.44
CA ALA A 118 2.87 -1.36 -6.16
C ALA A 118 4.15 -0.86 -5.47
N THR A 119 4.46 0.42 -5.66
CA THR A 119 5.72 1.07 -5.28
C THR A 119 5.56 1.97 -4.05
N GLU A 120 6.66 2.47 -3.53
CA GLU A 120 6.67 3.37 -2.37
C GLU A 120 6.44 4.85 -2.73
N ALA A 121 6.27 5.72 -1.71
CA ALA A 121 6.01 7.14 -1.89
C ALA A 121 7.10 7.83 -2.71
N HIS A 122 8.38 7.54 -2.46
CA HIS A 122 9.52 8.14 -3.13
C HIS A 122 9.69 7.74 -4.61
N SER A 123 8.91 6.75 -5.09
CA SER A 123 8.79 6.46 -6.53
C SER A 123 7.84 7.42 -7.26
N GLY A 124 7.32 8.44 -6.60
CA GLY A 124 6.31 9.36 -7.10
C GLY A 124 4.88 8.83 -7.03
N PRO A 125 3.87 9.71 -7.10
CA PRO A 125 2.47 9.33 -7.09
C PRO A 125 2.02 8.73 -8.43
N ILE A 126 0.95 7.93 -8.37
CA ILE A 126 0.16 7.56 -9.54
C ILE A 126 -1.18 8.25 -9.43
N TYR A 127 -1.59 8.94 -10.48
CA TYR A 127 -2.85 9.68 -10.53
C TYR A 127 -3.92 8.82 -11.19
N ILE A 128 -5.08 8.74 -10.54
CA ILE A 128 -6.28 8.11 -11.11
C ILE A 128 -7.26 9.21 -11.51
N GLU A 129 -7.57 9.29 -12.80
CA GLU A 129 -8.50 10.27 -13.36
C GLU A 129 -9.95 9.77 -13.26
N LYS A 130 -10.20 8.56 -13.80
CA LYS A 130 -11.52 7.95 -13.90
C LYS A 130 -11.43 6.45 -14.18
N VAL A 131 -12.58 5.81 -14.04
CA VAL A 131 -12.82 4.44 -14.52
C VAL A 131 -13.93 4.48 -15.56
N THR A 132 -13.78 3.71 -16.65
CA THR A 132 -14.79 3.55 -17.70
C THR A 132 -15.17 2.07 -17.80
N GLY A 133 -16.47 1.77 -17.92
CA GLY A 133 -16.99 0.41 -18.01
C GLY A 133 -18.51 0.38 -17.90
N ARG A 134 -19.07 -0.81 -17.73
CA ARG A 134 -20.52 -0.99 -17.59
C ARG A 134 -20.93 -1.19 -16.15
N GLU A 135 -22.05 -0.61 -15.74
CA GLU A 135 -22.64 -0.75 -14.40
C GLU A 135 -21.61 -0.55 -13.28
N LEU A 136 -20.77 0.48 -13.42
CA LEU A 136 -19.74 0.82 -12.47
C LEU A 136 -20.32 1.26 -11.13
N LYS A 137 -19.72 0.74 -10.03
CA LYS A 137 -20.08 1.15 -8.67
C LYS A 137 -18.81 1.17 -7.80
N ALA A 138 -18.52 2.30 -7.18
CA ALA A 138 -17.44 2.42 -6.20
C ALA A 138 -17.71 1.53 -4.97
N ILE A 139 -16.65 0.95 -4.43
CA ILE A 139 -16.72 0.19 -3.17
C ILE A 139 -16.42 1.15 -2.03
N GLU A 140 -17.39 1.34 -1.16
CA GLU A 140 -17.21 2.12 0.06
C GLU A 140 -16.20 1.45 1.01
N ARG A 141 -15.62 2.24 1.90
CA ARG A 141 -14.71 1.72 2.92
C ARG A 141 -15.44 0.71 3.82
N PRO A 142 -14.97 -0.54 3.90
CA PRO A 142 -15.55 -1.51 4.84
C PRO A 142 -15.45 -0.99 6.28
N LYS A 143 -16.51 -1.17 7.06
CA LYS A 143 -16.54 -0.83 8.50
C LYS A 143 -15.94 -1.98 9.32
N VAL A 144 -14.64 -2.18 9.16
CA VAL A 144 -13.84 -3.19 9.86
C VAL A 144 -12.63 -2.50 10.50
N PRO A 145 -11.96 -3.13 11.48
CA PRO A 145 -10.77 -2.55 12.09
C PRO A 145 -9.73 -2.12 11.07
N LEU A 146 -8.97 -1.08 11.41
CA LEU A 146 -7.91 -0.52 10.58
C LEU A 146 -6.55 -0.68 11.28
N ILE A 147 -5.55 -1.14 10.54
CA ILE A 147 -4.16 -1.21 11.00
C ILE A 147 -3.30 -0.26 10.15
N GLU A 148 -2.62 0.67 10.79
CA GLU A 148 -1.54 1.43 10.15
C GLU A 148 -0.20 0.72 10.38
N PHE A 149 0.55 0.48 9.30
CA PHE A 149 1.89 -0.08 9.34
C PHE A 149 2.91 1.00 9.00
N ILE A 150 3.60 1.50 10.03
CA ILE A 150 4.71 2.44 9.89
C ILE A 150 5.99 1.65 9.77
N GLY A 151 6.83 1.94 8.77
CA GLY A 151 8.06 1.19 8.59
C GLY A 151 8.99 1.71 7.49
N ASN A 152 9.85 0.81 7.03
CA ASN A 152 10.86 1.06 6.01
C ASN A 152 10.60 0.21 4.74
N SER A 153 11.66 -0.09 3.97
CA SER A 153 11.60 -0.90 2.75
C SER A 153 10.90 -2.26 2.92
N ILE A 154 11.08 -2.92 4.07
CA ILE A 154 10.40 -4.20 4.37
C ILE A 154 8.88 -3.98 4.40
N THR A 155 8.42 -2.91 5.02
CA THR A 155 6.99 -2.57 5.07
C THR A 155 6.46 -2.12 3.71
N CYS A 156 7.29 -1.47 2.89
CA CYS A 156 6.93 -1.11 1.51
C CYS A 156 6.72 -2.32 0.58
N GLY A 157 7.28 -3.49 0.90
CA GLY A 157 7.43 -4.59 -0.07
C GLY A 157 8.45 -4.24 -1.16
N ALA A 158 9.49 -3.46 -0.79
CA ALA A 158 10.51 -3.02 -1.73
C ALA A 158 11.38 -4.20 -2.17
N ALA A 159 11.75 -4.22 -3.45
CA ALA A 159 12.64 -5.24 -4.05
C ALA A 159 12.18 -6.71 -3.84
N ALA A 160 10.89 -6.93 -3.60
CA ALA A 160 10.34 -8.23 -3.20
C ALA A 160 10.04 -9.17 -4.37
N ASP A 161 9.80 -8.63 -5.57
CA ASP A 161 9.24 -9.41 -6.69
C ASP A 161 10.04 -9.27 -7.99
N PRO A 162 10.97 -10.20 -8.25
CA PRO A 162 11.76 -10.20 -9.48
C PRO A 162 11.07 -10.91 -10.65
N SER A 163 9.80 -11.28 -10.56
CA SER A 163 9.12 -12.11 -11.55
C SER A 163 9.00 -11.46 -12.94
N GLU A 164 8.88 -10.14 -13.00
CA GLU A 164 8.78 -9.38 -14.25
C GLU A 164 10.10 -8.69 -14.62
N VAL A 165 10.83 -8.20 -13.63
CA VAL A 165 12.15 -7.56 -13.81
C VAL A 165 13.12 -8.19 -12.85
N SER A 166 14.10 -8.94 -13.38
CA SER A 166 15.09 -9.68 -12.57
C SER A 166 15.91 -8.76 -11.67
N CYS A 167 16.39 -9.29 -10.55
CA CYS A 167 17.31 -8.58 -9.67
C CYS A 167 18.53 -8.03 -10.41
N GLY A 168 18.92 -6.79 -10.09
CA GLY A 168 20.04 -6.10 -10.76
C GLY A 168 19.72 -5.58 -12.17
N LYS A 169 18.47 -5.65 -12.60
CA LYS A 169 17.96 -5.05 -13.83
C LYS A 169 16.95 -3.95 -13.52
N GLY A 170 16.82 -2.99 -14.45
CA GLY A 170 15.92 -1.85 -14.30
C GLY A 170 16.35 -0.91 -13.16
N VAL A 171 15.37 -0.26 -12.54
CA VAL A 171 15.56 0.63 -11.39
C VAL A 171 15.01 -0.01 -10.11
N TYR A 172 15.34 0.54 -8.93
CA TYR A 172 15.05 -0.06 -7.63
C TYR A 172 13.57 -0.44 -7.45
N HIS A 173 12.64 0.38 -7.92
CA HIS A 173 11.21 0.12 -7.74
C HIS A 173 10.60 -0.86 -8.77
N ASP A 174 11.38 -1.34 -9.74
CA ASP A 174 10.91 -2.34 -10.72
C ASP A 174 10.61 -3.71 -10.08
N GLN A 175 11.17 -3.99 -8.90
CA GLN A 175 10.91 -5.21 -8.16
C GLN A 175 10.02 -5.01 -6.92
N HIS A 176 9.37 -3.84 -6.77
CA HIS A 176 8.47 -3.60 -5.63
C HIS A 176 7.15 -4.34 -5.81
N ASN A 177 6.63 -4.89 -4.71
CA ASN A 177 5.30 -5.49 -4.66
C ASN A 177 4.64 -5.23 -3.29
N ALA A 178 4.07 -4.05 -3.13
CA ALA A 178 3.44 -3.65 -1.88
C ALA A 178 2.21 -4.49 -1.50
N TYR A 179 1.47 -5.02 -2.48
CA TYR A 179 0.35 -5.95 -2.22
C TYR A 179 0.82 -7.22 -1.52
N ALA A 180 2.00 -7.72 -1.89
CA ALA A 180 2.58 -8.93 -1.32
C ALA A 180 3.35 -8.69 -0.01
N ALA A 181 3.54 -7.43 0.43
CA ALA A 181 4.21 -7.11 1.69
C ALA A 181 3.47 -7.71 2.91
N TYR A 182 4.19 -7.95 4.00
CA TYR A 182 3.65 -8.62 5.19
C TYR A 182 2.42 -7.91 5.78
N GLY A 183 2.44 -6.57 5.85
CA GLY A 183 1.33 -5.79 6.42
C GLY A 183 0.00 -6.00 5.68
N PRO A 184 -0.09 -5.76 4.35
CA PRO A 184 -1.27 -6.07 3.55
C PRO A 184 -1.69 -7.55 3.60
N ARG A 185 -0.76 -8.49 3.70
CA ARG A 185 -1.08 -9.92 3.88
C ARG A 185 -1.73 -10.19 5.23
N VAL A 186 -1.19 -9.64 6.34
CA VAL A 186 -1.81 -9.70 7.67
C VAL A 186 -3.22 -9.13 7.63
N ALA A 187 -3.39 -7.95 7.05
CA ALA A 187 -4.69 -7.30 6.97
C ALA A 187 -5.73 -8.15 6.21
N ARG A 188 -5.36 -8.71 5.06
CA ARG A 188 -6.26 -9.62 4.31
C ARG A 188 -6.60 -10.88 5.10
N ALA A 189 -5.62 -11.51 5.76
CA ALA A 189 -5.85 -12.69 6.60
C ALA A 189 -6.82 -12.40 7.76
N LEU A 190 -6.73 -11.22 8.38
CA LEU A 190 -7.56 -10.79 9.49
C LEU A 190 -8.84 -10.06 9.05
N LYS A 191 -9.05 -9.86 7.75
CA LYS A 191 -10.18 -9.11 7.17
C LYS A 191 -10.29 -7.70 7.76
N THR A 192 -9.17 -7.00 7.86
CA THR A 192 -9.08 -5.61 8.32
C THR A 192 -8.74 -4.67 7.17
N ASN A 193 -9.04 -3.38 7.34
CA ASN A 193 -8.46 -2.34 6.51
C ASN A 193 -6.98 -2.14 6.89
N PHE A 194 -6.20 -1.55 5.97
CA PHE A 194 -4.82 -1.21 6.25
C PHE A 194 -4.37 0.06 5.52
N ILE A 195 -3.36 0.71 6.07
CA ILE A 195 -2.58 1.75 5.40
C ILE A 195 -1.10 1.51 5.67
N LEU A 196 -0.24 1.79 4.69
CA LEU A 196 1.21 1.73 4.86
C LEU A 196 1.77 3.16 4.92
N SER A 197 2.51 3.44 5.98
CA SER A 197 3.25 4.69 6.19
C SER A 197 4.74 4.35 6.23
N SER A 198 5.32 4.12 5.04
CA SER A 198 6.66 3.54 4.94
C SER A 198 7.47 4.09 3.78
N VAL A 199 8.79 4.12 3.97
CA VAL A 199 9.78 4.59 2.99
C VAL A 199 11.05 3.76 3.10
N SER A 200 11.64 3.38 1.97
CA SER A 200 12.91 2.66 1.93
C SER A 200 14.06 3.48 2.52
N GLY A 201 14.96 2.79 3.22
CA GLY A 201 16.15 3.40 3.80
C GLY A 201 15.93 4.24 5.06
N ILE A 202 14.67 4.53 5.43
CA ILE A 202 14.36 5.42 6.57
C ILE A 202 14.54 4.73 7.92
N GLY A 203 15.01 5.48 8.91
CA GLY A 203 15.17 5.03 10.30
C GLY A 203 14.49 5.96 11.31
N ILE A 204 14.72 5.70 12.57
CA ILE A 204 14.23 6.50 13.70
C ILE A 204 15.12 7.71 13.94
N TYR A 205 16.44 7.55 14.04
CA TYR A 205 17.37 8.64 14.26
C TYR A 205 18.43 8.76 13.19
N ARG A 206 18.62 7.74 12.38
CA ARG A 206 19.50 7.76 11.21
C ARG A 206 19.04 6.79 10.13
N ASN A 207 19.17 7.20 8.87
CA ASN A 207 18.81 6.42 7.71
C ASN A 207 19.90 5.41 7.33
N TRP A 208 19.61 4.50 6.37
CA TRP A 208 20.54 3.48 5.91
C TRP A 208 21.88 4.07 5.41
N ASN A 209 21.84 5.06 4.54
CA ASN A 209 23.05 5.64 3.92
C ASN A 209 22.86 7.09 3.47
N SER A 210 21.98 7.84 4.09
CA SER A 210 21.73 9.26 3.80
C SER A 210 21.58 10.07 5.07
N ASP A 211 21.94 11.35 4.98
CA ASP A 211 21.74 12.35 6.03
C ASP A 211 20.36 13.03 5.92
N GLY A 212 19.47 12.48 5.07
CA GLY A 212 18.12 12.96 4.89
C GLY A 212 17.25 12.77 6.12
N PRO A 213 16.02 13.29 6.05
CA PRO A 213 15.10 13.26 7.18
C PRO A 213 14.75 11.82 7.58
N THR A 214 14.62 11.60 8.90
CA THR A 214 14.18 10.33 9.49
C THR A 214 12.65 10.26 9.58
N MET A 215 12.08 9.09 9.86
CA MET A 215 10.63 8.91 9.95
C MET A 215 9.95 9.92 10.88
N PRO A 216 10.44 10.21 12.09
CA PRO A 216 9.85 11.24 12.95
C PRO A 216 9.73 12.63 12.31
N GLN A 217 10.64 12.98 11.41
CA GLN A 217 10.66 14.29 10.75
C GLN A 217 9.70 14.41 9.56
N VAL A 218 9.29 13.27 8.97
CA VAL A 218 8.44 13.25 7.78
C VAL A 218 7.09 12.55 7.98
N TYR A 219 6.83 11.97 9.11
CA TYR A 219 5.58 11.26 9.38
C TYR A 219 4.33 12.12 9.18
N ASP A 220 4.43 13.42 9.48
CA ASP A 220 3.33 14.38 9.29
C ASP A 220 3.15 14.81 7.82
N LYS A 221 3.98 14.31 6.91
CA LYS A 221 3.91 14.64 5.47
C LYS A 221 3.20 13.54 4.70
N ALA A 222 2.39 13.95 3.72
CA ALA A 222 1.63 12.99 2.91
C ALA A 222 2.54 12.07 2.08
N ASP A 223 3.65 12.60 1.58
CA ASP A 223 4.61 11.93 0.70
C ASP A 223 5.95 11.57 1.36
N PHE A 224 6.09 11.86 2.66
CA PHE A 224 7.31 11.60 3.44
C PHE A 224 8.57 12.34 2.95
N PHE A 225 8.42 13.45 2.24
CA PHE A 225 9.51 14.37 1.95
C PHE A 225 9.60 15.48 3.00
N ALA A 226 10.82 16.01 3.23
CA ALA A 226 11.00 17.11 4.18
C ALA A 226 10.49 18.45 3.60
N GLU A 227 10.82 18.71 2.33
CA GLU A 227 10.57 19.97 1.67
C GLU A 227 9.47 19.83 0.61
N GLY A 228 8.72 20.91 0.39
CA GLY A 228 7.70 20.98 -0.66
C GLY A 228 6.50 20.07 -0.47
N SER A 229 6.44 19.33 0.62
CA SER A 229 5.40 18.33 0.85
C SER A 229 4.16 18.91 1.53
N ARG A 230 3.01 18.30 1.23
CA ARG A 230 1.73 18.63 1.87
C ARG A 230 1.58 17.85 3.17
N LEU A 231 0.96 18.48 4.17
CA LEU A 231 0.67 17.84 5.44
C LEU A 231 -0.35 16.71 5.26
N TRP A 232 -0.14 15.65 5.99
CA TRP A 232 -1.11 14.57 6.10
C TRP A 232 -2.23 14.97 7.07
N ASN A 233 -3.48 14.74 6.69
CA ASN A 233 -4.60 14.92 7.60
C ASN A 233 -4.88 13.62 8.37
N PHE A 234 -4.46 13.56 9.62
CA PHE A 234 -4.64 12.41 10.51
C PHE A 234 -6.10 12.12 10.88
N GLU A 235 -7.03 13.06 10.64
CA GLU A 235 -8.46 12.85 10.85
C GLU A 235 -9.10 11.98 9.74
N THR A 236 -8.38 11.74 8.65
CA THR A 236 -8.85 10.91 7.52
C THR A 236 -9.13 9.47 7.96
N TYR A 237 -8.36 8.96 8.93
CA TYR A 237 -8.46 7.60 9.44
C TYR A 237 -8.33 7.56 10.94
N THR A 238 -8.96 6.56 11.55
CA THR A 238 -8.81 6.25 12.98
C THR A 238 -8.35 4.79 13.10
N PRO A 239 -7.03 4.52 13.11
CA PRO A 239 -6.52 3.17 13.27
C PRO A 239 -6.89 2.57 14.64
N ASP A 240 -7.26 1.28 14.64
CA ASP A 240 -7.39 0.49 15.86
C ASP A 240 -6.01 0.06 16.39
N ILE A 241 -5.08 -0.19 15.45
CA ILE A 241 -3.69 -0.55 15.76
C ILE A 241 -2.76 0.30 14.91
N VAL A 242 -1.70 0.83 15.53
CA VAL A 242 -0.54 1.40 14.82
C VAL A 242 0.67 0.53 15.10
N SER A 243 1.15 -0.15 14.06
CA SER A 243 2.34 -0.98 14.07
C SER A 243 3.55 -0.16 13.64
N ILE A 244 4.63 -0.16 14.42
CA ILE A 244 5.87 0.56 14.11
C ILE A 244 7.01 -0.46 13.99
N ALA A 245 7.54 -0.63 12.77
CA ALA A 245 8.59 -1.58 12.40
C ALA A 245 9.82 -0.83 11.88
N LEU A 246 10.51 -0.10 12.77
CA LEU A 246 11.70 0.69 12.47
C LEU A 246 12.91 0.22 13.30
N GLY A 247 14.12 0.58 12.84
CA GLY A 247 15.38 0.20 13.47
C GLY A 247 16.33 -0.52 12.51
N THR A 248 15.84 -1.20 11.47
CA THR A 248 16.70 -1.91 10.48
C THR A 248 17.78 -0.99 9.93
N ASN A 249 17.42 0.21 9.51
CA ASN A 249 18.32 1.18 8.91
C ASN A 249 19.20 1.87 9.95
N ASP A 250 18.71 2.08 11.17
CA ASP A 250 19.49 2.61 12.28
C ASP A 250 20.64 1.66 12.64
N PHE A 251 20.40 0.37 12.60
CA PHE A 251 21.41 -0.66 12.88
C PHE A 251 22.31 -1.00 11.68
N SER A 252 21.98 -0.57 10.46
CA SER A 252 22.78 -0.88 9.27
C SER A 252 24.20 -0.32 9.37
N ASN A 253 25.15 -1.00 8.75
CA ASN A 253 26.51 -0.49 8.53
C ASN A 253 26.61 0.44 7.30
N GLY A 254 25.50 0.69 6.60
CA GLY A 254 25.47 1.42 5.34
C GLY A 254 26.05 0.59 4.18
N ASP A 255 26.55 1.29 3.17
CA ASP A 255 27.14 0.69 1.97
C ASP A 255 28.64 0.34 2.13
N GLY A 256 29.23 0.65 3.28
CA GLY A 256 30.66 0.47 3.55
C GLY A 256 31.57 1.51 2.90
N ILE A 257 31.01 2.46 2.14
CA ILE A 257 31.77 3.54 1.47
C ILE A 257 31.82 4.78 2.36
N ARG A 258 30.68 5.18 2.93
CA ARG A 258 30.59 6.29 3.87
C ARG A 258 30.93 5.81 5.28
N PRO A 259 31.85 6.48 6.00
CA PRO A 259 32.06 6.22 7.43
C PRO A 259 30.75 6.38 8.18
N ARG A 260 30.42 5.41 9.02
CA ARG A 260 29.21 5.42 9.81
C ARG A 260 29.57 5.35 11.30
N SER A 261 29.06 6.31 12.08
CA SER A 261 29.26 6.31 13.54
C SER A 261 28.72 5.02 14.16
N PRO A 262 29.28 4.53 15.26
CA PRO A 262 28.69 3.44 16.03
C PRO A 262 27.21 3.69 16.35
N PHE A 263 26.44 2.62 16.48
CA PHE A 263 25.03 2.73 16.89
C PHE A 263 24.96 3.27 18.33
N ASP A 264 24.15 4.33 18.51
CA ASP A 264 23.88 4.91 19.81
C ASP A 264 22.50 4.49 20.30
N SER A 265 22.46 3.58 21.27
CA SER A 265 21.21 3.06 21.83
C SER A 265 20.46 4.11 22.68
N ALA A 266 21.12 5.10 23.27
CA ALA A 266 20.47 6.12 24.04
C ALA A 266 19.70 7.09 23.14
N ILE A 267 20.34 7.55 22.06
CA ILE A 267 19.70 8.40 21.04
C ILE A 267 18.55 7.63 20.38
N PHE A 268 18.78 6.36 19.98
CA PHE A 268 17.73 5.52 19.38
C PHE A 268 16.51 5.42 20.27
N VAL A 269 16.67 5.05 21.55
CA VAL A 269 15.57 4.87 22.49
C VAL A 269 14.84 6.19 22.76
N SER A 270 15.56 7.30 22.99
CA SER A 270 14.93 8.60 23.27
C SER A 270 14.15 9.13 22.07
N THR A 271 14.70 9.01 20.84
CA THR A 271 14.02 9.42 19.62
C THR A 271 12.80 8.53 19.35
N TYR A 272 12.91 7.22 19.60
CA TYR A 272 11.78 6.30 19.44
C TYR A 272 10.64 6.61 20.43
N ILE A 273 10.95 6.90 21.68
CA ILE A 273 9.99 7.32 22.71
C ILE A 273 9.22 8.56 22.22
N ASN A 274 9.95 9.60 21.78
CA ASN A 274 9.34 10.83 21.28
C ASN A 274 8.44 10.56 20.07
N PHE A 275 8.86 9.67 19.17
CA PHE A 275 8.05 9.29 18.01
C PHE A 275 6.77 8.53 18.41
N VAL A 276 6.85 7.59 19.34
CA VAL A 276 5.66 6.88 19.85
C VAL A 276 4.69 7.84 20.51
N GLN A 277 5.19 8.80 21.31
CA GLN A 277 4.35 9.85 21.91
C GLN A 277 3.67 10.71 20.83
N HIS A 278 4.43 11.07 19.78
CA HIS A 278 3.88 11.82 18.66
C HIS A 278 2.76 11.03 17.94
N VAL A 279 2.97 9.75 17.64
CA VAL A 279 1.95 8.87 17.05
C VAL A 279 0.73 8.75 17.96
N LYS A 280 0.92 8.57 19.28
CA LYS A 280 -0.19 8.55 20.26
C LYS A 280 -0.97 9.87 20.28
N SER A 281 -0.30 11.01 20.09
CA SER A 281 -0.99 12.31 20.02
C SER A 281 -1.91 12.43 18.80
N LYS A 282 -1.58 11.74 17.69
CA LYS A 282 -2.43 11.67 16.48
C LYS A 282 -3.56 10.66 16.65
N TYR A 283 -3.29 9.54 17.31
CA TYR A 283 -4.21 8.42 17.46
C TYR A 283 -4.30 7.94 18.93
N PRO A 284 -4.91 8.74 19.82
CA PRO A 284 -4.87 8.49 21.27
C PRO A 284 -5.54 7.18 21.69
N LYS A 285 -6.43 6.63 20.86
CA LYS A 285 -7.14 5.37 21.16
C LYS A 285 -6.50 4.14 20.51
N ALA A 286 -5.54 4.34 19.62
CA ALA A 286 -4.91 3.23 18.90
C ALA A 286 -4.04 2.36 19.82
N GLN A 287 -4.07 1.05 19.61
CA GLN A 287 -3.10 0.14 20.19
C GLN A 287 -1.76 0.29 19.48
N ILE A 288 -0.73 0.69 20.21
CA ILE A 288 0.64 0.76 19.63
C ILE A 288 1.32 -0.60 19.73
N ALA A 289 1.92 -1.04 18.63
CA ALA A 289 2.70 -2.28 18.53
C ALA A 289 4.09 -1.98 17.95
N LEU A 290 5.16 -2.31 18.67
CA LEU A 290 6.54 -2.16 18.23
C LEU A 290 7.04 -3.50 17.70
N LEU A 291 7.48 -3.54 16.45
CA LEU A 291 7.97 -4.74 15.79
C LEU A 291 9.49 -4.69 15.60
N SER A 292 10.20 -5.79 15.87
CA SER A 292 11.61 -5.90 15.55
C SER A 292 11.83 -6.09 14.04
N SER A 293 13.07 -5.90 13.59
CA SER A 293 13.47 -6.26 12.23
C SER A 293 13.71 -7.77 12.12
N PRO A 294 13.20 -8.45 11.09
CA PRO A 294 13.55 -9.85 10.82
C PRO A 294 14.98 -9.99 10.25
N MET A 295 15.57 -8.92 9.72
CA MET A 295 16.87 -8.95 9.04
C MET A 295 18.07 -8.68 9.96
N ILE A 296 17.83 -8.32 11.23
CA ILE A 296 18.90 -8.09 12.20
C ILE A 296 19.14 -9.37 12.99
N GLN A 297 20.40 -9.82 13.02
CA GLN A 297 20.81 -11.10 13.62
C GLN A 297 21.82 -10.92 14.77
N GLY A 298 22.10 -12.00 15.50
CA GLY A 298 23.11 -12.06 16.55
C GLY A 298 22.88 -11.04 17.67
N ASP A 299 23.97 -10.51 18.23
CA ASP A 299 23.94 -9.55 19.35
C ASP A 299 23.19 -8.25 19.02
N ARG A 300 23.20 -7.84 17.75
CA ARG A 300 22.48 -6.66 17.29
C ARG A 300 20.96 -6.86 17.38
N ARG A 301 20.46 -8.08 17.14
CA ARG A 301 19.04 -8.44 17.33
C ARG A 301 18.66 -8.31 18.80
N ILE A 302 19.47 -8.84 19.71
CA ILE A 302 19.24 -8.73 21.15
C ILE A 302 19.24 -7.26 21.57
N LEU A 303 20.18 -6.47 21.07
CA LEU A 303 20.25 -5.03 21.36
C LEU A 303 19.01 -4.28 20.88
N LEU A 304 18.51 -4.55 19.65
CA LEU A 304 17.27 -3.96 19.14
C LEU A 304 16.07 -4.33 20.02
N GLN A 305 15.91 -5.61 20.37
CA GLN A 305 14.84 -6.08 21.24
C GLN A 305 14.87 -5.40 22.61
N ASN A 306 16.05 -5.24 23.20
CA ASN A 306 16.25 -4.52 24.47
C ASN A 306 15.87 -3.03 24.31
N CYS A 307 16.25 -2.38 23.22
CA CYS A 307 15.86 -1.00 22.95
C CYS A 307 14.33 -0.85 22.85
N LEU A 308 13.66 -1.71 22.06
CA LEU A 308 12.19 -1.69 21.92
C LEU A 308 11.48 -1.98 23.26
N THR A 309 12.02 -2.89 24.08
CA THR A 309 11.51 -3.19 25.41
C THR A 309 11.61 -1.96 26.33
N ARG A 310 12.72 -1.23 26.27
CA ARG A 310 12.89 0.03 27.03
C ARG A 310 11.91 1.11 26.58
N VAL A 311 11.69 1.25 25.28
CA VAL A 311 10.68 2.19 24.74
C VAL A 311 9.30 1.81 25.27
N LYS A 312 8.89 0.54 25.15
CA LYS A 312 7.63 0.03 25.69
C LYS A 312 7.47 0.35 27.18
N GLN A 313 8.47 0.00 28.00
CA GLN A 313 8.42 0.23 29.45
C GLN A 313 8.27 1.71 29.78
N HIS A 314 9.03 2.58 29.11
CA HIS A 314 8.95 4.03 29.34
C HIS A 314 7.55 4.57 29.02
N ILE A 315 6.98 4.23 27.85
CA ILE A 315 5.66 4.72 27.44
C ILE A 315 4.57 4.18 28.37
N ASN A 316 4.64 2.91 28.75
CA ASN A 316 3.65 2.30 29.66
C ASN A 316 3.70 2.89 31.07
N ASN A 317 4.89 3.24 31.56
CA ASN A 317 5.04 3.93 32.85
C ASN A 317 4.54 5.39 32.79
N LEU A 318 4.72 6.06 31.65
CA LEU A 318 4.24 7.42 31.43
C LEU A 318 2.72 7.51 31.31
N HIS A 319 2.10 6.46 30.77
CA HIS A 319 0.66 6.38 30.49
C HIS A 319 0.06 5.08 31.04
N PRO A 320 0.03 4.87 32.38
CA PRO A 320 -0.36 3.59 32.98
C PRO A 320 -1.83 3.22 32.73
N GLU A 321 -2.70 4.23 32.55
CA GLU A 321 -4.13 4.04 32.31
C GLU A 321 -4.48 3.82 30.82
N ASP A 322 -3.51 4.09 29.92
CA ASP A 322 -3.71 3.87 28.50
C ASP A 322 -3.52 2.39 28.13
N ARG A 323 -3.94 2.03 26.91
CA ARG A 323 -3.59 0.74 26.33
C ARG A 323 -2.08 0.57 26.28
N GLN A 324 -1.60 -0.51 26.89
CA GLN A 324 -0.18 -0.79 27.04
C GLN A 324 0.45 -1.09 25.68
N VAL A 325 1.58 -0.48 25.37
CA VAL A 325 2.36 -0.75 24.15
C VAL A 325 2.71 -2.23 24.11
N ALA A 326 2.40 -2.88 22.99
CA ALA A 326 2.76 -4.27 22.74
C ALA A 326 4.09 -4.36 21.97
N THR A 327 4.79 -5.48 22.07
CA THR A 327 6.00 -5.75 21.29
C THR A 327 5.89 -7.10 20.61
N PHE A 328 6.38 -7.19 19.37
CA PHE A 328 6.50 -8.43 18.62
C PHE A 328 7.91 -8.54 18.03
N PHE A 329 8.56 -9.67 18.23
CA PHE A 329 9.92 -9.90 17.79
C PHE A 329 9.95 -10.99 16.74
N PHE A 330 10.06 -10.58 15.48
CA PHE A 330 10.20 -11.52 14.37
C PHE A 330 11.37 -12.48 14.58
N LYS A 331 11.23 -13.70 14.11
CA LYS A 331 12.36 -14.61 13.94
C LYS A 331 13.34 -14.01 12.94
N PRO A 332 14.67 -14.21 13.13
CA PRO A 332 15.63 -13.78 12.16
C PRO A 332 15.49 -14.55 10.86
N MET A 333 15.65 -13.87 9.73
CA MET A 333 15.61 -14.48 8.41
C MET A 333 16.76 -14.01 7.54
N GLU A 334 17.12 -14.83 6.56
CA GLU A 334 17.95 -14.46 5.43
C GLU A 334 17.03 -14.11 4.27
N ALA A 335 16.96 -12.83 3.95
CA ALA A 335 16.07 -12.30 2.92
C ALA A 335 16.50 -12.76 1.52
N GLN A 336 15.57 -13.29 0.73
CA GLN A 336 15.78 -13.93 -0.57
C GLN A 336 15.42 -13.04 -1.77
N GLY A 337 14.93 -11.83 -1.53
CA GLY A 337 14.58 -10.88 -2.59
C GLY A 337 15.76 -10.08 -3.11
N CYS A 338 15.49 -9.11 -3.98
CA CYS A 338 16.54 -8.29 -4.58
C CYS A 338 17.17 -7.36 -3.54
N THR A 339 18.44 -7.06 -3.75
CA THR A 339 19.21 -6.14 -2.90
C THR A 339 19.15 -6.47 -1.39
N GLY A 340 19.02 -7.77 -1.06
CA GLY A 340 18.98 -8.25 0.32
C GLY A 340 17.68 -7.93 1.05
N HIS A 341 16.58 -7.75 0.35
CA HIS A 341 15.24 -7.56 0.93
C HIS A 341 14.46 -8.87 0.95
N PRO A 342 13.41 -8.99 1.80
CA PRO A 342 12.49 -10.12 1.76
C PRO A 342 11.79 -10.24 0.40
N ASN A 343 11.72 -11.46 -0.15
CA ASN A 343 10.94 -11.75 -1.35
C ASN A 343 9.45 -11.98 -1.02
N VAL A 344 8.64 -12.33 -2.03
CA VAL A 344 7.20 -12.56 -1.88
C VAL A 344 6.88 -13.68 -0.88
N GLU A 345 7.69 -14.74 -0.87
CA GLU A 345 7.59 -15.90 0.03
C GLU A 345 8.03 -15.54 1.45
N ASP A 346 9.12 -14.80 1.59
CA ASP A 346 9.58 -14.26 2.87
C ASP A 346 8.50 -13.37 3.51
N HIS A 347 7.86 -12.51 2.72
CA HIS A 347 6.74 -11.69 3.19
C HIS A 347 5.52 -12.52 3.61
N ALA A 348 5.28 -13.66 2.97
CA ALA A 348 4.21 -14.57 3.37
C ALA A 348 4.52 -15.18 4.75
N ALA A 349 5.77 -15.64 4.97
CA ALA A 349 6.21 -16.17 6.25
C ALA A 349 6.14 -15.12 7.38
N LEU A 350 6.59 -13.88 7.11
CA LEU A 350 6.48 -12.78 8.07
C LEU A 350 5.01 -12.46 8.43
N ALA A 351 4.11 -12.52 7.45
CA ALA A 351 2.70 -12.28 7.68
C ALA A 351 2.06 -13.40 8.51
N GLU A 352 2.37 -14.66 8.24
CA GLU A 352 1.91 -15.81 9.01
C GLU A 352 2.37 -15.71 10.47
N GLU A 353 3.65 -15.36 10.68
CA GLU A 353 4.21 -15.20 12.02
C GLU A 353 3.54 -14.07 12.81
N ALA A 354 3.24 -12.93 12.16
CA ALA A 354 2.65 -11.77 12.81
C ALA A 354 1.13 -11.84 12.98
N ALA A 355 0.42 -12.64 12.17
CA ALA A 355 -1.06 -12.62 12.13
C ALA A 355 -1.70 -12.94 13.50
N LEU A 356 -1.21 -13.95 14.21
CA LEU A 356 -1.74 -14.31 15.53
C LEU A 356 -1.53 -13.22 16.57
N PHE A 357 -0.41 -12.49 16.50
CA PHE A 357 -0.15 -11.36 17.38
C PHE A 357 -1.16 -10.23 17.14
N PHE A 358 -1.36 -9.82 15.89
CA PHE A 358 -2.34 -8.79 15.55
C PHE A 358 -3.78 -9.21 15.84
N GLU A 359 -4.14 -10.47 15.60
CA GLU A 359 -5.44 -11.02 15.98
C GLU A 359 -5.69 -10.90 17.49
N GLY A 360 -4.67 -11.21 18.31
CA GLY A 360 -4.72 -11.05 19.76
C GLY A 360 -4.98 -9.60 20.19
N LEU A 361 -4.30 -8.64 19.57
CA LEU A 361 -4.51 -7.21 19.83
C LEU A 361 -5.92 -6.74 19.44
N LEU A 362 -6.44 -7.19 18.30
CA LEU A 362 -7.80 -6.86 17.84
C LEU A 362 -8.88 -7.41 18.76
N LYS A 363 -8.67 -8.60 19.36
CA LYS A 363 -9.62 -9.20 20.33
C LYS A 363 -9.66 -8.42 21.66
N GLN A 364 -8.53 -7.86 22.08
CA GLN A 364 -8.46 -7.02 23.28
C GLN A 364 -9.11 -5.65 23.09
N ASN A 365 -9.33 -5.24 21.85
CA ASN A 365 -9.93 -3.96 21.48
C ASN A 365 -11.47 -4.01 21.36
N ARG A 366 -12.08 -5.18 21.49
CA ARG A 366 -13.55 -5.39 21.52
C ARG A 366 -14.05 -5.45 22.95
#